data_77b7cff463e67098b2195993ddb33eb4
#
_entry.id   77b7cff463e67098b2195993ddb33eb4
#
_cell.length_a   1.000
_cell.length_b   1.000
_cell.length_c   1.000
_cell.angle_alpha   90.00
_cell.angle_beta   90.00
_cell.angle_gamma   90.00
#
_symmetry.space_group_name_H-M   'P 1'
#
loop_
_entity.id
_entity.type
_entity.pdbx_description
1 polymer ?
#
loop_
_entity_poly.entity_id
_entity_poly.type
_entity_poly.pdbx_seq_one_letter_code
_entity_poly.pdbx_strand_id
1 'polypeptide(L)'
;MVKYSKFSWLLLFMVGIQSVSAQQKLTANNGHSHNDYKQKIPLLEAYKAGMGSIEADVFFLNGELYVAHEREEIKTDETLKGRYLEPLVALFRKNGNHAFANPEQKLQLVIDIKEDYPHVMAVLLKQLHKYDTVFNSEINPSAIKLVLSGNIPPPAEFDKYPRMISFDGKPGTPYTSDQLKRIGMISEDISVYTSWNGKGTPTPPDMKTLETVIAAAHAMGKPFRFWATKSSPNTWKELEEMGVDWLGTDDPTALSNFYNNREKAEYSNSKKYDPYQPSYKSDGSKKKAKNVILLIGDGMGLAQIQAGLTANFGQLNLMNMKHLGLSRTEASNSDFTDSAAGATAMATGEKTNNRYIGVDVDGKPLTSIPDTLARYGIKSGVISSGDITDATPAAFYAHQIDRSMSNEIAVDLQSSHVDVLIGSNRKSFVENKNKGLMQQLEKKGYQLQTSLASFSSATAGKQLVLVDDSVTRRVLDGRGEMLKSSLLKTIALLDANKKGFFIMAEGAQVDHGGHANDLPFVVTEQHDF
;
A
#
# COMPACT_ATOMS: atom_id res chain seq x y z
N MET A 1 53.01 40.28 48.22
CA MET A 1 52.29 40.48 46.96
C MET A 1 52.56 39.27 46.07
N VAL A 2 51.68 38.32 46.00
CA VAL A 2 51.78 37.13 45.11
C VAL A 2 50.68 37.21 44.08
N LYS A 3 51.09 37.31 42.81
CA LYS A 3 50.17 37.32 41.67
C LYS A 3 49.75 35.90 41.30
N TYR A 4 48.45 35.58 41.39
CA TYR A 4 47.87 34.35 40.84
C TYR A 4 47.54 34.56 39.36
N SER A 5 48.18 33.75 38.49
CA SER A 5 47.86 33.59 37.08
C SER A 5 46.64 32.67 36.95
N LYS A 6 45.57 33.14 36.29
CA LYS A 6 44.41 32.32 35.95
C LYS A 6 44.71 31.61 34.61
N PHE A 7 44.87 30.28 34.69
CA PHE A 7 44.86 29.42 33.53
C PHE A 7 43.40 29.04 33.22
N SER A 8 42.86 29.57 32.13
CA SER A 8 41.57 29.16 31.59
C SER A 8 41.74 27.92 30.72
N TRP A 9 41.20 26.79 31.16
CA TRP A 9 41.05 25.59 30.33
C TRP A 9 39.80 25.72 29.46
N LEU A 10 40.00 25.92 28.14
CA LEU A 10 38.93 25.78 27.16
C LEU A 10 38.74 24.29 26.85
N LEU A 11 37.70 23.69 27.42
CA LEU A 11 37.24 22.36 27.01
C LEU A 11 36.52 22.50 25.66
N LEU A 12 37.17 22.08 24.56
CA LEU A 12 36.55 21.89 23.28
C LEU A 12 35.66 20.61 23.34
N PHE A 13 34.36 20.80 23.47
CA PHE A 13 33.39 19.72 23.20
C PHE A 13 33.35 19.50 21.70
N MET A 14 34.06 18.48 21.19
CA MET A 14 33.77 17.92 19.84
C MET A 14 32.43 17.20 19.93
N VAL A 15 31.36 17.88 19.53
CA VAL A 15 30.10 17.24 19.19
C VAL A 15 30.35 16.48 17.88
N GLY A 16 30.59 15.18 17.99
CA GLY A 16 30.57 14.30 16.82
C GLY A 16 29.17 14.34 16.20
N ILE A 17 29.04 15.07 15.09
CA ILE A 17 27.87 14.94 14.23
C ILE A 17 27.96 13.52 13.64
N GLN A 18 27.27 12.56 14.26
CA GLN A 18 26.95 11.33 13.60
C GLN A 18 25.99 11.72 12.45
N SER A 19 26.55 11.79 11.24
CA SER A 19 25.73 11.79 10.04
C SER A 19 24.93 10.49 10.05
N VAL A 20 23.65 10.59 10.40
CA VAL A 20 22.67 9.55 10.11
C VAL A 20 22.64 9.50 8.58
N SER A 21 23.40 8.57 8.02
CA SER A 21 23.27 8.21 6.60
C SER A 21 21.82 7.81 6.42
N ALA A 22 21.07 8.55 5.62
CA ALA A 22 19.72 8.14 5.23
C ALA A 22 19.86 6.74 4.61
N GLN A 23 19.28 5.74 5.26
CA GLN A 23 19.31 4.35 4.80
C GLN A 23 18.70 4.33 3.39
N GLN A 24 19.47 3.88 2.41
CA GLN A 24 19.01 3.84 1.02
C GLN A 24 17.80 2.90 0.95
N LYS A 25 16.65 3.41 0.54
CA LYS A 25 15.45 2.58 0.36
C LYS A 25 15.75 1.48 -0.65
N LEU A 26 15.53 0.24 -0.24
CA LEU A 26 15.65 -0.90 -1.13
C LEU A 26 14.54 -0.88 -2.19
N THR A 27 14.80 -1.59 -3.28
CA THR A 27 13.88 -1.76 -4.41
C THR A 27 13.82 -3.23 -4.81
N ALA A 28 12.99 -3.60 -5.76
CA ALA A 28 12.99 -4.95 -6.32
C ALA A 28 14.38 -5.40 -6.82
N ASN A 29 15.25 -4.46 -7.20
CA ASN A 29 16.63 -4.76 -7.62
C ASN A 29 17.56 -5.19 -6.45
N ASN A 30 17.10 -5.06 -5.21
CA ASN A 30 17.75 -5.65 -4.03
C ASN A 30 17.20 -7.04 -3.70
N GLY A 31 16.27 -7.56 -4.50
CA GLY A 31 15.73 -8.90 -4.37
C GLY A 31 16.69 -9.97 -4.90
N HIS A 32 16.75 -11.08 -4.17
CA HIS A 32 17.48 -12.29 -4.53
C HIS A 32 16.49 -13.44 -4.73
N SER A 33 16.33 -13.89 -5.99
CA SER A 33 15.52 -15.06 -6.33
C SER A 33 16.27 -16.32 -5.89
N HIS A 34 15.86 -16.87 -4.74
CA HIS A 34 16.39 -18.09 -4.16
C HIS A 34 15.76 -19.30 -4.85
N ASN A 35 16.55 -20.33 -5.13
CA ASN A 35 16.10 -21.53 -5.86
C ASN A 35 15.33 -21.17 -7.16
N ASP A 36 15.82 -20.21 -7.93
CA ASP A 36 15.12 -19.65 -9.09
C ASP A 36 14.68 -20.70 -10.11
N TYR A 37 15.43 -21.79 -10.25
CA TYR A 37 15.11 -22.91 -11.14
C TYR A 37 13.79 -23.64 -10.75
N LYS A 38 13.24 -23.41 -9.57
CA LYS A 38 11.92 -23.89 -9.14
C LYS A 38 10.77 -23.01 -9.60
N GLN A 39 11.04 -21.82 -10.15
CA GLN A 39 10.02 -20.94 -10.73
C GLN A 39 9.35 -21.62 -11.94
N LYS A 40 8.10 -21.21 -12.23
CA LYS A 40 7.36 -21.70 -13.40
C LYS A 40 8.12 -21.44 -14.71
N ILE A 41 8.78 -20.29 -14.80
CA ILE A 41 9.65 -19.91 -15.92
C ILE A 41 10.98 -19.41 -15.32
N PRO A 42 11.91 -20.32 -15.00
CA PRO A 42 13.20 -19.97 -14.41
C PRO A 42 13.91 -18.84 -15.14
N LEU A 43 14.68 -18.04 -14.42
CA LEU A 43 15.32 -16.80 -14.84
C LEU A 43 14.33 -15.71 -15.24
N LEU A 44 13.35 -15.99 -16.12
CA LEU A 44 12.53 -14.96 -16.72
C LEU A 44 11.51 -14.35 -15.75
N GLU A 45 11.03 -15.10 -14.77
CA GLU A 45 10.14 -14.55 -13.72
C GLU A 45 10.89 -13.59 -12.82
N ALA A 46 12.03 -13.98 -12.29
CA ALA A 46 12.89 -13.13 -11.48
C ALA A 46 13.40 -11.90 -12.25
N TYR A 47 13.80 -12.09 -13.50
CA TYR A 47 14.26 -11.02 -14.37
C TYR A 47 13.15 -9.98 -14.64
N LYS A 48 11.94 -10.42 -14.99
CA LYS A 48 10.78 -9.54 -15.21
C LYS A 48 10.34 -8.83 -13.93
N ALA A 49 10.49 -9.48 -12.78
CA ALA A 49 10.23 -8.91 -11.47
C ALA A 49 11.29 -7.87 -11.05
N GLY A 50 12.38 -7.72 -11.82
CA GLY A 50 13.44 -6.75 -11.56
C GLY A 50 14.43 -7.16 -10.47
N MET A 51 14.51 -8.47 -10.16
CA MET A 51 15.47 -8.99 -9.17
C MET A 51 16.91 -8.73 -9.60
N GLY A 52 17.71 -8.17 -8.72
CA GLY A 52 19.12 -7.89 -8.97
C GLY A 52 20.05 -9.04 -8.64
N SER A 53 19.52 -10.13 -8.08
CA SER A 53 20.26 -11.35 -7.77
C SER A 53 19.40 -12.57 -8.08
N ILE A 54 19.96 -13.54 -8.82
CA ILE A 54 19.27 -14.76 -9.23
C ILE A 54 20.17 -15.94 -8.93
N GLU A 55 19.66 -16.99 -8.28
CA GLU A 55 20.41 -18.15 -7.83
C GLU A 55 20.09 -19.39 -8.66
N ALA A 56 21.15 -20.10 -9.05
CA ALA A 56 21.09 -21.40 -9.72
C ALA A 56 21.97 -22.40 -9.01
N ASP A 57 21.39 -23.48 -8.50
CA ASP A 57 22.11 -24.60 -7.90
C ASP A 57 22.69 -25.52 -8.97
N VAL A 58 23.94 -25.92 -8.85
CA VAL A 58 24.59 -26.68 -9.89
C VAL A 58 25.28 -27.92 -9.39
N PHE A 59 25.17 -28.98 -10.22
CA PHE A 59 25.90 -30.21 -10.12
C PHE A 59 26.75 -30.44 -11.37
N PHE A 60 27.94 -31.02 -11.19
CA PHE A 60 28.72 -31.53 -12.29
C PHE A 60 28.39 -33.01 -12.56
N LEU A 61 28.09 -33.32 -13.80
CA LEU A 61 27.88 -34.71 -14.25
C LEU A 61 28.32 -34.89 -15.72
N ASN A 62 29.14 -35.89 -15.99
CA ASN A 62 29.59 -36.29 -17.35
C ASN A 62 30.08 -35.11 -18.23
N GLY A 63 30.78 -34.13 -17.64
CA GLY A 63 31.38 -33.02 -18.38
C GLY A 63 30.47 -31.82 -18.61
N GLU A 64 29.26 -31.80 -18.02
CA GLU A 64 28.31 -30.73 -18.13
C GLU A 64 27.84 -30.26 -16.73
N LEU A 65 27.26 -29.02 -16.64
CA LEU A 65 26.70 -28.44 -15.43
C LEU A 65 25.16 -28.45 -15.53
N TYR A 66 24.55 -29.18 -14.63
CA TYR A 66 23.10 -29.32 -14.54
C TYR A 66 22.54 -28.52 -13.37
N VAL A 67 21.32 -28.01 -13.54
CA VAL A 67 20.62 -27.24 -12.52
C VAL A 67 19.63 -28.14 -11.80
N ALA A 68 19.84 -28.31 -10.49
CA ALA A 68 18.96 -29.10 -9.61
C ALA A 68 19.23 -28.75 -8.15
N HIS A 69 18.25 -29.03 -7.25
CA HIS A 69 18.44 -28.88 -5.81
C HIS A 69 19.14 -30.08 -5.19
N GLU A 70 18.73 -31.26 -5.62
CA GLU A 70 19.30 -32.53 -5.19
C GLU A 70 19.83 -33.28 -6.42
N ARG A 71 20.81 -34.16 -6.22
CA ARG A 71 21.45 -34.93 -7.31
C ARG A 71 20.44 -35.81 -8.07
N GLU A 72 19.45 -36.33 -7.37
CA GLU A 72 18.40 -37.20 -7.90
C GLU A 72 17.39 -36.45 -8.80
N GLU A 73 17.35 -35.13 -8.70
CA GLU A 73 16.45 -34.26 -9.48
C GLU A 73 17.06 -33.81 -10.82
N ILE A 74 18.32 -34.21 -11.10
CA ILE A 74 19.03 -33.81 -12.33
C ILE A 74 18.28 -34.30 -13.57
N LYS A 75 17.96 -33.35 -14.45
CA LYS A 75 17.44 -33.61 -15.79
C LYS A 75 18.45 -33.18 -16.84
N THR A 76 18.67 -34.04 -17.84
CA THR A 76 19.73 -33.84 -18.83
C THR A 76 19.51 -32.68 -19.80
N ASP A 77 18.31 -32.15 -19.88
CA ASP A 77 17.93 -30.96 -20.65
C ASP A 77 17.98 -29.64 -19.82
N GLU A 78 18.19 -29.73 -18.51
CA GLU A 78 18.23 -28.58 -17.60
C GLU A 78 19.68 -28.20 -17.25
N THR A 79 20.45 -27.73 -18.25
CA THR A 79 21.82 -27.30 -18.05
C THR A 79 21.90 -25.83 -17.61
N LEU A 80 22.96 -25.48 -16.82
CA LEU A 80 23.24 -24.08 -16.45
C LEU A 80 23.37 -23.19 -17.68
N LYS A 81 24.04 -23.69 -18.71
CA LYS A 81 24.25 -22.98 -19.97
C LYS A 81 22.89 -22.63 -20.63
N GLY A 82 22.02 -23.64 -20.79
CA GLY A 82 20.76 -23.48 -21.51
C GLY A 82 19.70 -22.69 -20.71
N ARG A 83 19.66 -22.87 -19.39
CA ARG A 83 18.67 -22.24 -18.52
C ARG A 83 19.03 -20.81 -18.12
N TYR A 84 20.33 -20.49 -17.97
CA TYR A 84 20.78 -19.22 -17.42
C TYR A 84 21.79 -18.48 -18.32
N LEU A 85 22.91 -19.08 -18.72
CA LEU A 85 23.97 -18.32 -19.40
C LEU A 85 23.52 -17.80 -20.76
N GLU A 86 23.01 -18.64 -21.65
CA GLU A 86 22.58 -18.21 -23.00
C GLU A 86 21.39 -17.25 -22.97
N PRO A 87 20.32 -17.47 -22.17
CA PRO A 87 19.25 -16.49 -22.04
C PRO A 87 19.72 -15.14 -21.48
N LEU A 88 20.61 -15.11 -20.48
CA LEU A 88 21.20 -13.87 -19.95
C LEU A 88 22.01 -13.13 -21.02
N VAL A 89 22.81 -13.86 -21.82
CA VAL A 89 23.57 -13.28 -22.94
C VAL A 89 22.61 -12.65 -23.96
N ALA A 90 21.51 -13.33 -24.28
CA ALA A 90 20.50 -12.80 -25.22
C ALA A 90 19.83 -11.53 -24.69
N LEU A 91 19.42 -11.52 -23.41
CA LEU A 91 18.83 -10.36 -22.75
C LEU A 91 19.81 -9.18 -22.66
N PHE A 92 21.04 -9.45 -22.28
CA PHE A 92 22.10 -8.45 -22.16
C PHE A 92 22.35 -7.73 -23.50
N ARG A 93 22.48 -8.49 -24.59
CA ARG A 93 22.64 -7.94 -25.95
C ARG A 93 21.42 -7.14 -26.40
N LYS A 94 20.21 -7.66 -26.14
CA LYS A 94 18.95 -6.97 -26.43
C LYS A 94 18.84 -5.61 -25.74
N ASN A 95 19.40 -5.48 -24.54
CA ASN A 95 19.39 -4.26 -23.76
C ASN A 95 20.58 -3.33 -24.03
N GLY A 96 21.27 -3.46 -25.15
CA GLY A 96 22.41 -2.59 -25.48
C GLY A 96 23.65 -2.81 -24.61
N ASN A 97 23.93 -4.04 -24.24
CA ASN A 97 25.03 -4.48 -23.35
C ASN A 97 24.87 -4.05 -21.90
N HIS A 98 23.65 -4.09 -21.40
CA HIS A 98 23.28 -3.92 -20.00
C HIS A 98 22.41 -5.09 -19.51
N ALA A 99 22.46 -5.38 -18.22
CA ALA A 99 21.64 -6.46 -17.65
C ALA A 99 20.14 -6.21 -17.83
N PHE A 100 19.71 -4.96 -17.62
CA PHE A 100 18.31 -4.52 -17.78
C PHE A 100 18.23 -3.37 -18.79
N ALA A 101 17.01 -3.06 -19.26
CA ALA A 101 16.76 -1.89 -20.10
C ALA A 101 17.12 -0.56 -19.40
N ASN A 102 16.96 -0.49 -18.08
CA ASN A 102 17.50 0.59 -17.26
C ASN A 102 18.95 0.25 -16.88
N PRO A 103 19.97 0.98 -17.37
CA PRO A 103 21.37 0.70 -17.13
C PRO A 103 21.82 0.88 -15.67
N GLU A 104 21.04 1.58 -14.85
CA GLU A 104 21.32 1.74 -13.42
C GLU A 104 21.04 0.45 -12.63
N GLN A 105 20.13 -0.40 -13.12
CA GLN A 105 19.84 -1.69 -12.52
C GLN A 105 20.97 -2.67 -12.79
N LYS A 106 21.41 -3.34 -11.73
CA LYS A 106 22.49 -4.34 -11.80
C LYS A 106 21.93 -5.74 -11.61
N LEU A 107 22.63 -6.71 -12.15
CA LEU A 107 22.31 -8.13 -12.00
C LEU A 107 23.54 -8.91 -11.57
N GLN A 108 23.36 -9.77 -10.59
CA GLN A 108 24.30 -10.85 -10.30
C GLN A 108 23.65 -12.21 -10.51
N LEU A 109 24.38 -13.15 -11.10
CA LEU A 109 24.06 -14.56 -11.12
C LEU A 109 24.84 -15.24 -10.00
N VAL A 110 24.12 -15.80 -9.03
CA VAL A 110 24.69 -16.61 -7.97
C VAL A 110 24.63 -18.07 -8.41
N ILE A 111 25.77 -18.72 -8.47
CA ILE A 111 25.90 -20.14 -8.84
C ILE A 111 26.23 -20.88 -7.56
N ASP A 112 25.26 -21.61 -7.01
CA ASP A 112 25.43 -22.40 -5.80
C ASP A 112 25.95 -23.79 -6.18
N ILE A 113 27.23 -24.02 -5.91
CA ILE A 113 27.91 -25.29 -6.23
C ILE A 113 27.56 -26.29 -5.13
N LYS A 114 26.82 -27.34 -5.50
CA LYS A 114 26.40 -28.33 -4.51
C LYS A 114 27.54 -29.24 -4.08
N GLU A 115 28.44 -29.57 -5.00
CA GLU A 115 29.58 -30.45 -4.76
C GLU A 115 30.65 -30.28 -5.83
N ASP A 116 31.85 -30.82 -5.59
CA ASP A 116 32.94 -30.98 -6.58
C ASP A 116 33.31 -29.68 -7.33
N TYR A 117 33.58 -28.60 -6.56
CA TYR A 117 33.94 -27.32 -7.16
C TYR A 117 35.09 -27.38 -8.18
N PRO A 118 36.12 -28.26 -8.08
CA PRO A 118 37.20 -28.27 -9.07
C PRO A 118 36.71 -28.60 -10.47
N HIS A 119 35.83 -29.60 -10.63
CA HIS A 119 35.27 -29.94 -11.93
C HIS A 119 34.20 -28.92 -12.38
N VAL A 120 33.39 -28.44 -11.46
CA VAL A 120 32.43 -27.35 -11.76
C VAL A 120 33.15 -26.12 -12.30
N MET A 121 34.23 -25.67 -11.64
CA MET A 121 35.01 -24.52 -12.07
C MET A 121 35.65 -24.73 -13.46
N ALA A 122 36.20 -25.91 -13.74
CA ALA A 122 36.81 -26.20 -15.03
C ALA A 122 35.78 -26.07 -16.19
N VAL A 123 34.57 -26.61 -16.00
CA VAL A 123 33.51 -26.54 -17.01
C VAL A 123 32.94 -25.12 -17.11
N LEU A 124 32.65 -24.47 -15.97
CA LEU A 124 32.11 -23.11 -15.91
C LEU A 124 33.02 -22.12 -16.65
N LEU A 125 34.33 -22.12 -16.37
CA LEU A 125 35.27 -21.22 -17.03
C LEU A 125 35.33 -21.44 -18.54
N LYS A 126 35.26 -22.69 -19.00
CA LYS A 126 35.21 -23.03 -20.42
C LYS A 126 33.93 -22.50 -21.08
N GLN A 127 32.80 -22.56 -20.39
CA GLN A 127 31.53 -22.03 -20.89
C GLN A 127 31.55 -20.49 -20.95
N LEU A 128 32.08 -19.83 -19.91
CA LEU A 128 32.11 -18.37 -19.77
C LEU A 128 33.05 -17.68 -20.77
N HIS A 129 34.13 -18.32 -21.19
CA HIS A 129 35.12 -17.75 -22.13
C HIS A 129 34.52 -17.18 -23.42
N LYS A 130 33.36 -17.69 -23.83
CA LYS A 130 32.63 -17.20 -25.03
C LYS A 130 31.81 -15.94 -24.76
N TYR A 131 31.70 -15.51 -23.51
CA TYR A 131 30.77 -14.46 -23.05
C TYR A 131 31.46 -13.39 -22.19
N ASP A 132 32.78 -13.18 -22.39
CA ASP A 132 33.59 -12.26 -21.59
C ASP A 132 32.97 -10.86 -21.49
N THR A 133 32.41 -10.31 -22.59
CA THR A 133 31.76 -8.98 -22.56
C THR A 133 30.50 -8.91 -21.70
N VAL A 134 29.91 -10.07 -21.39
CA VAL A 134 28.67 -10.16 -20.60
C VAL A 134 28.95 -10.35 -19.11
N PHE A 135 29.98 -11.10 -18.76
CA PHE A 135 30.24 -11.51 -17.38
C PHE A 135 31.56 -10.95 -16.79
N ASN A 136 32.37 -10.27 -17.58
CA ASN A 136 33.65 -9.74 -17.10
C ASN A 136 33.61 -8.22 -16.95
N SER A 137 33.57 -7.77 -15.69
CA SER A 137 33.53 -6.33 -15.34
C SER A 137 34.84 -5.59 -15.65
N GLU A 138 35.96 -6.29 -15.85
CA GLU A 138 37.23 -5.68 -16.32
C GLU A 138 37.15 -5.29 -17.80
N ILE A 139 36.30 -5.98 -18.58
CA ILE A 139 36.05 -5.70 -20.00
C ILE A 139 34.83 -4.74 -20.17
N ASN A 140 33.78 -5.01 -19.43
CA ASN A 140 32.53 -4.20 -19.48
C ASN A 140 32.06 -3.83 -18.07
N PRO A 141 32.10 -2.56 -17.66
CA PRO A 141 31.64 -2.14 -16.33
C PRO A 141 30.17 -2.46 -16.04
N SER A 142 29.36 -2.69 -17.08
CA SER A 142 27.95 -3.08 -16.97
C SER A 142 27.72 -4.59 -16.98
N ALA A 143 28.80 -5.39 -16.96
CA ALA A 143 28.71 -6.85 -16.97
C ALA A 143 27.85 -7.40 -15.81
N ILE A 144 27.20 -8.52 -16.07
CA ILE A 144 26.50 -9.31 -15.05
C ILE A 144 27.55 -9.89 -14.11
N LYS A 145 27.42 -9.62 -12.82
CA LYS A 145 28.34 -10.13 -11.81
C LYS A 145 28.11 -11.62 -11.58
N LEU A 146 29.19 -12.38 -11.50
CA LEU A 146 29.16 -13.79 -11.12
C LEU A 146 29.60 -13.94 -9.67
N VAL A 147 28.77 -14.61 -8.86
CA VAL A 147 29.09 -14.95 -7.47
C VAL A 147 28.93 -16.46 -7.28
N LEU A 148 29.94 -17.11 -6.77
CA LEU A 148 29.88 -18.52 -6.46
C LEU A 148 29.62 -18.73 -4.97
N SER A 149 28.67 -19.61 -4.64
CA SER A 149 28.31 -20.01 -3.28
C SER A 149 28.33 -21.53 -3.11
N GLY A 150 28.02 -22.01 -1.92
CA GLY A 150 27.99 -23.42 -1.59
C GLY A 150 29.41 -24.05 -1.46
N ASN A 151 29.67 -25.10 -2.20
CA ASN A 151 30.96 -25.77 -2.23
C ASN A 151 31.96 -25.01 -3.10
N ILE A 152 32.58 -23.96 -2.57
CA ILE A 152 33.51 -23.07 -3.25
C ILE A 152 34.96 -23.33 -2.83
N PRO A 153 35.96 -22.87 -3.63
CA PRO A 153 37.37 -22.95 -3.24
C PRO A 153 37.62 -22.27 -1.88
N PRO A 154 38.56 -22.76 -1.08
CA PRO A 154 38.96 -22.05 0.13
C PRO A 154 39.57 -20.67 -0.21
N PRO A 155 39.48 -19.67 0.67
CA PRO A 155 39.94 -18.30 0.39
C PRO A 155 41.38 -18.19 -0.09
N ALA A 156 42.26 -19.08 0.35
CA ALA A 156 43.65 -19.14 -0.09
C ALA A 156 43.81 -19.51 -1.59
N GLU A 157 42.76 -19.99 -2.21
CA GLU A 157 42.77 -20.40 -3.62
C GLU A 157 42.03 -19.42 -4.55
N PHE A 158 41.43 -18.36 -4.05
CA PHE A 158 40.66 -17.42 -4.86
C PHE A 158 41.47 -16.82 -6.03
N ASP A 159 42.76 -16.57 -5.81
CA ASP A 159 43.63 -15.99 -6.85
C ASP A 159 44.00 -16.97 -7.99
N LYS A 160 43.71 -18.27 -7.84
CA LYS A 160 43.84 -19.23 -8.92
C LYS A 160 42.79 -19.05 -10.03
N TYR A 161 41.74 -18.31 -9.78
CA TYR A 161 40.59 -18.13 -10.68
C TYR A 161 40.52 -16.71 -11.26
N PRO A 162 39.97 -16.53 -12.48
CA PRO A 162 39.85 -15.22 -13.11
C PRO A 162 39.09 -14.21 -12.23
N ARG A 163 39.43 -12.92 -12.31
CA ARG A 163 38.84 -11.86 -11.48
C ARG A 163 37.35 -11.59 -11.74
N MET A 164 36.85 -12.02 -12.90
CA MET A 164 35.42 -11.99 -13.20
C MET A 164 34.56 -12.83 -12.23
N ILE A 165 35.19 -13.81 -11.55
CA ILE A 165 34.53 -14.64 -10.55
C ILE A 165 34.66 -13.99 -9.18
N SER A 166 33.54 -13.78 -8.50
CA SER A 166 33.46 -13.42 -7.08
C SER A 166 32.95 -14.61 -6.28
N PHE A 167 33.16 -14.58 -4.98
CA PHE A 167 32.75 -15.64 -4.06
C PHE A 167 31.82 -15.11 -3.00
N ASP A 168 30.92 -15.95 -2.53
CA ASP A 168 30.10 -15.68 -1.35
C ASP A 168 30.94 -15.92 -0.09
N GLY A 169 31.07 -14.89 0.72
CA GLY A 169 31.85 -14.96 1.96
C GLY A 169 31.00 -15.39 3.15
N LYS A 170 31.66 -15.72 4.24
CA LYS A 170 31.03 -16.10 5.50
C LYS A 170 31.32 -15.06 6.60
N PRO A 171 30.33 -14.72 7.47
CA PRO A 171 30.58 -13.90 8.64
C PRO A 171 31.68 -14.49 9.52
N GLY A 172 32.47 -13.62 10.15
CA GLY A 172 33.53 -14.04 11.07
C GLY A 172 34.77 -14.65 10.44
N THR A 173 34.82 -14.85 9.12
CA THR A 173 36.00 -15.33 8.43
C THR A 173 37.05 -14.22 8.28
N PRO A 174 38.29 -14.41 8.74
CA PRO A 174 39.34 -13.39 8.66
C PRO A 174 39.97 -13.36 7.25
N TYR A 175 39.32 -12.62 6.34
CA TYR A 175 39.82 -12.42 4.98
C TYR A 175 40.96 -11.41 4.95
N THR A 176 42.00 -11.69 4.16
CA THR A 176 43.01 -10.69 3.79
C THR A 176 42.42 -9.64 2.87
N SER A 177 43.09 -8.48 2.72
CA SER A 177 42.63 -7.41 1.81
C SER A 177 42.49 -7.89 0.36
N ASP A 178 43.30 -8.81 -0.11
CA ASP A 178 43.21 -9.34 -1.47
C ASP A 178 42.07 -10.35 -1.60
N GLN A 179 41.86 -11.21 -0.60
CA GLN A 179 40.70 -12.08 -0.55
C GLN A 179 39.38 -11.30 -0.51
N LEU A 180 39.29 -10.18 0.26
CA LEU A 180 38.13 -9.34 0.27
C LEU A 180 37.78 -8.75 -1.10
N LYS A 181 38.75 -8.45 -1.95
CA LYS A 181 38.47 -8.00 -3.33
C LYS A 181 37.75 -9.07 -4.17
N ARG A 182 37.86 -10.34 -3.78
CA ARG A 182 37.22 -11.48 -4.44
C ARG A 182 35.85 -11.84 -3.85
N ILE A 183 35.48 -11.27 -2.68
CA ILE A 183 34.18 -11.47 -2.06
C ILE A 183 33.15 -10.58 -2.74
N GLY A 184 32.10 -11.19 -3.26
CA GLY A 184 30.99 -10.53 -3.94
C GLY A 184 29.88 -10.05 -2.99
N MET A 185 29.60 -10.86 -2.00
CA MET A 185 28.67 -10.62 -0.90
C MET A 185 29.07 -11.49 0.30
N ILE A 186 28.47 -11.26 1.46
CA ILE A 186 28.54 -12.16 2.61
C ILE A 186 27.15 -12.67 2.90
N SER A 187 26.99 -13.99 3.07
CA SER A 187 25.71 -14.57 3.41
C SER A 187 25.80 -15.61 4.51
N GLU A 188 24.68 -15.80 5.26
CA GLU A 188 24.58 -16.82 6.30
C GLU A 188 23.14 -17.25 6.54
N ASP A 189 22.98 -18.46 7.08
CA ASP A 189 21.71 -18.97 7.56
C ASP A 189 21.21 -18.14 8.75
N ILE A 190 20.03 -17.57 8.63
CA ILE A 190 19.45 -16.78 9.72
C ILE A 190 19.20 -17.63 10.97
N SER A 191 18.95 -18.93 10.81
CA SER A 191 18.69 -19.87 11.91
C SER A 191 19.89 -20.09 12.83
N VAL A 192 21.10 -19.72 12.39
CA VAL A 192 22.32 -19.73 13.22
C VAL A 192 22.21 -18.71 14.38
N TYR A 193 21.44 -17.65 14.17
CA TYR A 193 21.38 -16.52 15.09
C TYR A 193 20.05 -16.35 15.83
N THR A 194 18.95 -16.87 15.29
CA THR A 194 17.61 -16.68 15.83
C THR A 194 16.68 -17.82 15.45
N SER A 195 15.65 -18.06 16.26
CA SER A 195 14.51 -18.89 15.93
C SER A 195 13.33 -18.10 15.35
N TRP A 196 13.52 -16.81 15.05
CA TRP A 196 12.47 -15.97 14.45
C TRP A 196 11.99 -16.54 13.11
N ASN A 197 10.69 -16.68 12.98
CA ASN A 197 10.04 -17.35 11.85
C ASN A 197 9.44 -16.38 10.81
N GLY A 198 9.83 -15.11 10.82
CA GLY A 198 9.34 -14.09 9.90
C GLY A 198 8.01 -13.44 10.31
N LYS A 199 7.44 -13.75 11.48
CA LYS A 199 6.22 -13.14 12.00
C LYS A 199 6.53 -12.15 13.12
N GLY A 200 5.91 -10.96 13.04
CA GLY A 200 6.21 -9.88 13.98
C GLY A 200 7.68 -9.48 13.94
N THR A 201 8.15 -8.82 14.98
CA THR A 201 9.52 -8.36 15.14
C THR A 201 10.34 -9.41 15.90
N PRO A 202 11.63 -9.65 15.57
CA PRO A 202 12.52 -10.47 16.39
C PRO A 202 12.58 -9.97 17.82
N THR A 203 12.93 -10.85 18.77
CA THR A 203 13.17 -10.39 20.14
C THR A 203 14.32 -9.37 20.20
N PRO A 204 14.36 -8.43 21.16
CA PRO A 204 15.44 -7.45 21.23
C PRO A 204 16.86 -8.07 21.28
N PRO A 205 17.13 -9.18 21.98
CA PRO A 205 18.41 -9.86 21.89
C PRO A 205 18.74 -10.41 20.51
N ASP A 206 17.75 -11.03 19.82
CA ASP A 206 17.95 -11.58 18.48
C ASP A 206 18.22 -10.45 17.48
N MET A 207 17.42 -9.37 17.54
CA MET A 207 17.59 -8.19 16.68
C MET A 207 19.02 -7.64 16.80
N LYS A 208 19.51 -7.44 18.03
CA LYS A 208 20.86 -6.97 18.27
C LYS A 208 21.92 -7.91 17.68
N THR A 209 21.70 -9.21 17.76
CA THR A 209 22.61 -10.21 17.18
C THR A 209 22.63 -10.11 15.66
N LEU A 210 21.45 -10.05 15.02
CA LEU A 210 21.32 -9.92 13.57
C LEU A 210 21.97 -8.63 13.05
N GLU A 211 21.67 -7.48 13.69
CA GLU A 211 22.29 -6.19 13.34
C GLU A 211 23.82 -6.20 13.50
N THR A 212 24.34 -6.91 14.51
CA THR A 212 25.78 -7.03 14.70
C THR A 212 26.45 -7.78 13.58
N VAL A 213 25.82 -8.87 13.08
CA VAL A 213 26.34 -9.65 11.97
C VAL A 213 26.31 -8.86 10.66
N ILE A 214 25.24 -8.14 10.40
CA ILE A 214 25.10 -7.25 9.23
C ILE A 214 26.18 -6.16 9.27
N ALA A 215 26.32 -5.48 10.41
CA ALA A 215 27.32 -4.43 10.59
C ALA A 215 28.77 -4.94 10.41
N ALA A 216 29.06 -6.17 10.81
CA ALA A 216 30.38 -6.78 10.57
C ALA A 216 30.68 -6.97 9.07
N ALA A 217 29.70 -7.36 8.26
CA ALA A 217 29.86 -7.44 6.81
C ALA A 217 30.05 -6.05 6.18
N HIS A 218 29.27 -5.05 6.63
CA HIS A 218 29.41 -3.68 6.17
C HIS A 218 30.77 -3.05 6.55
N ALA A 219 31.30 -3.39 7.71
CA ALA A 219 32.65 -2.98 8.10
C ALA A 219 33.75 -3.52 7.18
N MET A 220 33.50 -4.66 6.51
CA MET A 220 34.36 -5.22 5.46
C MET A 220 34.06 -4.61 4.07
N GLY A 221 33.12 -3.67 3.95
CA GLY A 221 32.70 -3.07 2.69
C GLY A 221 31.94 -4.05 1.80
N LYS A 222 31.20 -5.01 2.37
CA LYS A 222 30.49 -6.05 1.63
C LYS A 222 29.00 -6.00 1.88
N PRO A 223 28.16 -6.19 0.83
CA PRO A 223 26.73 -6.37 1.00
C PRO A 223 26.44 -7.69 1.71
N PHE A 224 25.36 -7.69 2.49
CA PHE A 224 24.97 -8.83 3.32
C PHE A 224 23.61 -9.42 2.93
N ARG A 225 23.48 -10.74 3.06
CA ARG A 225 22.25 -11.51 2.84
C ARG A 225 22.08 -12.55 3.95
N PHE A 226 20.85 -12.65 4.50
CA PHE A 226 20.41 -13.88 5.17
C PHE A 226 19.70 -14.82 4.19
N TRP A 227 19.99 -16.12 4.29
CA TRP A 227 19.22 -17.16 3.64
C TRP A 227 18.40 -17.97 4.68
N ALA A 228 17.58 -18.95 4.26
CA ALA A 228 16.56 -19.63 5.07
C ALA A 228 15.49 -18.70 5.68
N THR A 229 15.28 -17.53 5.09
CA THR A 229 14.26 -16.57 5.51
C THR A 229 12.90 -16.89 4.88
N LYS A 230 11.80 -16.48 5.52
CA LYS A 230 10.46 -16.64 4.94
C LYS A 230 10.18 -15.57 3.89
N SER A 231 9.61 -15.98 2.76
CA SER A 231 9.17 -15.05 1.70
C SER A 231 7.85 -14.38 2.10
N SER A 232 7.92 -13.27 2.83
CA SER A 232 6.74 -12.52 3.26
C SER A 232 7.02 -11.02 3.42
N PRO A 233 6.00 -10.15 3.25
CA PRO A 233 6.15 -8.71 3.44
C PRO A 233 6.71 -8.34 4.82
N ASN A 234 6.31 -9.04 5.88
CA ASN A 234 6.83 -8.78 7.22
C ASN A 234 8.32 -9.10 7.33
N THR A 235 8.75 -10.25 6.77
CA THR A 235 10.16 -10.63 6.77
C THR A 235 11.01 -9.61 6.00
N TRP A 236 10.58 -9.22 4.79
CA TRP A 236 11.32 -8.28 3.96
C TRP A 236 11.44 -6.91 4.62
N LYS A 237 10.35 -6.42 5.24
CA LYS A 237 10.34 -5.16 5.98
C LYS A 237 11.33 -5.18 7.16
N GLU A 238 11.25 -6.19 8.02
CA GLU A 238 12.11 -6.30 9.20
C GLU A 238 13.59 -6.43 8.80
N LEU A 239 13.91 -7.25 7.79
CA LEU A 239 15.29 -7.40 7.29
C LEU A 239 15.84 -6.11 6.66
N GLU A 240 15.01 -5.39 5.89
CA GLU A 240 15.38 -4.08 5.36
C GLU A 240 15.65 -3.07 6.48
N GLU A 241 14.80 -3.01 7.51
CA GLU A 241 14.98 -2.12 8.66
C GLU A 241 16.26 -2.43 9.45
N MET A 242 16.68 -3.70 9.50
CA MET A 242 17.97 -4.11 10.08
C MET A 242 19.18 -3.80 9.19
N GLY A 243 18.96 -3.45 7.92
CA GLY A 243 20.04 -3.05 7.01
C GLY A 243 20.58 -4.17 6.11
N VAL A 244 19.82 -5.24 5.87
CA VAL A 244 20.18 -6.28 4.90
C VAL A 244 20.18 -5.71 3.48
N ASP A 245 21.17 -6.04 2.64
CA ASP A 245 21.30 -5.51 1.28
C ASP A 245 20.59 -6.36 0.23
N TRP A 246 20.51 -7.68 0.45
CA TRP A 246 19.85 -8.62 -0.44
C TRP A 246 18.74 -9.37 0.27
N LEU A 247 17.52 -9.20 -0.21
CA LEU A 247 16.34 -9.87 0.35
C LEU A 247 16.03 -11.16 -0.40
N GLY A 248 16.20 -12.30 0.26
CA GLY A 248 15.86 -13.60 -0.30
C GLY A 248 14.37 -13.79 -0.47
N THR A 249 13.97 -14.40 -1.59
CA THR A 249 12.57 -14.78 -1.84
C THR A 249 12.47 -15.98 -2.76
N ASP A 250 11.50 -16.86 -2.47
CA ASP A 250 11.05 -17.93 -3.37
C ASP A 250 9.93 -17.44 -4.31
N ASP A 251 9.43 -16.19 -4.11
CA ASP A 251 8.42 -15.56 -4.95
C ASP A 251 8.89 -14.15 -5.39
N PRO A 252 9.65 -14.07 -6.49
CA PRO A 252 10.15 -12.80 -7.03
C PRO A 252 9.04 -11.80 -7.35
N THR A 253 7.89 -12.29 -7.83
CA THR A 253 6.74 -11.45 -8.18
C THR A 253 6.13 -10.80 -6.94
N ALA A 254 5.98 -11.55 -5.86
CA ALA A 254 5.47 -11.01 -4.59
C ALA A 254 6.41 -9.94 -4.00
N LEU A 255 7.73 -10.16 -4.02
CA LEU A 255 8.70 -9.17 -3.57
C LEU A 255 8.68 -7.90 -4.44
N SER A 256 8.60 -8.05 -5.75
CA SER A 256 8.47 -6.91 -6.67
C SER A 256 7.19 -6.11 -6.37
N ASN A 257 6.06 -6.79 -6.19
CA ASN A 257 4.79 -6.16 -5.83
C ASN A 257 4.85 -5.45 -4.47
N PHE A 258 5.55 -6.01 -3.49
CA PHE A 258 5.77 -5.38 -2.19
C PHE A 258 6.43 -4.00 -2.37
N TYR A 259 7.49 -3.90 -3.16
CA TYR A 259 8.16 -2.62 -3.41
C TYR A 259 7.36 -1.68 -4.30
N ASN A 260 6.74 -2.18 -5.37
CA ASN A 260 5.95 -1.37 -6.30
C ASN A 260 4.69 -0.76 -5.67
N ASN A 261 4.15 -1.39 -4.62
CA ASN A 261 2.99 -0.90 -3.89
C ASN A 261 3.35 -0.21 -2.56
N ARG A 262 4.62 0.02 -2.28
CA ARG A 262 5.10 0.51 -0.99
C ARG A 262 4.45 1.84 -0.61
N GLU A 263 4.34 2.80 -1.53
CA GLU A 263 3.71 4.10 -1.29
C GLU A 263 2.23 3.97 -0.91
N LYS A 264 1.56 2.91 -1.39
CA LYS A 264 0.18 2.60 -1.06
C LYS A 264 0.02 1.73 0.19
N ALA A 265 1.09 1.13 0.68
CA ALA A 265 1.08 0.20 1.80
C ALA A 265 1.65 0.79 3.11
N GLU A 266 2.27 1.95 3.06
CA GLU A 266 2.89 2.61 4.21
C GLU A 266 2.24 3.96 4.51
N TYR A 267 1.94 4.21 5.79
CA TYR A 267 1.48 5.51 6.26
C TYR A 267 2.16 5.85 7.58
N SER A 268 2.69 7.05 7.69
CA SER A 268 3.25 7.59 8.92
C SER A 268 2.51 8.86 9.31
N ASN A 269 1.87 8.84 10.46
CA ASN A 269 1.19 10.02 11.01
C ASN A 269 2.15 10.79 11.94
N SER A 270 2.55 11.97 11.51
CA SER A 270 3.39 12.86 12.30
C SER A 270 2.62 13.67 13.34
N LYS A 271 1.28 13.73 13.24
CA LYS A 271 0.45 14.57 14.09
C LYS A 271 -0.77 13.78 14.58
N LYS A 272 -0.69 13.34 15.85
CA LYS A 272 -1.83 12.79 16.56
C LYS A 272 -2.90 13.85 16.73
N TYR A 273 -4.17 13.49 16.55
CA TYR A 273 -5.29 14.28 17.03
C TYR A 273 -5.85 13.68 18.33
N ASP A 274 -6.38 14.53 19.19
CA ASP A 274 -7.06 14.09 20.40
C ASP A 274 -8.57 13.98 20.12
N PRO A 275 -9.16 12.78 20.30
CA PRO A 275 -10.58 12.60 20.11
C PRO A 275 -11.40 13.45 21.06
N TYR A 276 -12.54 13.93 20.56
CA TYR A 276 -13.52 14.62 21.37
C TYR A 276 -13.97 13.74 22.53
N GLN A 277 -13.91 14.29 23.74
CA GLN A 277 -14.44 13.63 24.93
C GLN A 277 -15.90 14.04 25.12
N PRO A 278 -16.86 13.09 24.99
CA PRO A 278 -18.27 13.42 25.10
C PRO A 278 -18.62 14.05 26.44
N SER A 279 -19.07 15.29 26.40
CA SER A 279 -19.54 16.04 27.59
C SER A 279 -21.01 15.76 27.94
N TYR A 280 -21.75 15.12 27.03
CA TYR A 280 -23.16 14.79 27.25
C TYR A 280 -23.29 13.61 28.23
N LYS A 281 -24.32 13.64 29.05
CA LYS A 281 -24.76 12.48 29.82
C LYS A 281 -25.48 11.54 28.86
N SER A 282 -25.20 10.23 28.94
CA SER A 282 -25.99 9.23 28.24
C SER A 282 -27.44 9.45 28.64
N ASP A 283 -28.28 9.55 27.67
CA ASP A 283 -29.57 10.03 27.94
C ASP A 283 -30.46 9.01 28.61
N GLY A 284 -30.33 7.75 28.59
CA GLY A 284 -31.28 6.87 29.29
C GLY A 284 -32.68 7.51 29.49
N SER A 285 -32.87 8.69 28.92
CA SER A 285 -34.11 9.43 29.01
C SER A 285 -35.12 8.83 28.03
N LYS A 286 -36.36 8.68 28.49
CA LYS A 286 -37.46 8.25 27.62
C LYS A 286 -37.98 9.35 26.67
N LYS A 287 -37.26 10.47 26.52
CA LYS A 287 -37.60 11.54 25.59
C LYS A 287 -37.38 11.10 24.16
N LYS A 288 -38.33 11.41 23.28
CA LYS A 288 -38.19 11.16 21.84
C LYS A 288 -37.07 12.02 21.26
N ALA A 289 -36.22 11.43 20.43
CA ALA A 289 -35.23 12.18 19.65
C ALA A 289 -35.98 13.14 18.70
N LYS A 290 -35.55 14.40 18.67
CA LYS A 290 -36.11 15.41 17.79
C LYS A 290 -35.28 15.54 16.51
N ASN A 291 -33.98 15.46 16.63
CA ASN A 291 -33.04 15.58 15.55
C ASN A 291 -32.25 14.26 15.43
N VAL A 292 -31.99 13.81 14.21
CA VAL A 292 -31.22 12.61 13.93
C VAL A 292 -30.17 12.94 12.88
N ILE A 293 -28.94 12.53 13.14
CA ILE A 293 -27.82 12.61 12.19
C ILE A 293 -27.31 11.19 11.97
N LEU A 294 -27.39 10.75 10.73
CA LEU A 294 -26.83 9.48 10.27
C LEU A 294 -25.49 9.76 9.57
N LEU A 295 -24.39 9.27 10.12
CA LEU A 295 -23.08 9.34 9.51
C LEU A 295 -22.77 7.98 8.88
N ILE A 296 -22.41 7.97 7.60
CA ILE A 296 -22.08 6.75 6.84
C ILE A 296 -20.64 6.86 6.34
N GLY A 297 -19.75 6.01 6.85
CA GLY A 297 -18.44 5.80 6.23
C GLY A 297 -18.59 4.68 5.21
N ASP A 298 -18.57 5.01 3.92
CA ASP A 298 -18.69 4.00 2.86
C ASP A 298 -17.45 3.10 2.84
N GLY A 299 -17.65 1.79 2.66
CA GLY A 299 -16.57 0.82 2.69
C GLY A 299 -15.81 0.73 4.03
N MET A 300 -16.28 1.40 5.09
CA MET A 300 -15.60 1.48 6.38
C MET A 300 -15.84 0.21 7.23
N GLY A 301 -15.14 -0.87 6.88
CA GLY A 301 -15.13 -2.12 7.65
C GLY A 301 -14.15 -2.08 8.84
N LEU A 302 -14.07 -3.21 9.56
CA LEU A 302 -13.20 -3.32 10.75
C LEU A 302 -11.72 -3.11 10.42
N ALA A 303 -11.25 -3.52 9.23
CA ALA A 303 -9.86 -3.33 8.82
C ALA A 303 -9.52 -1.83 8.62
N GLN A 304 -10.42 -1.07 8.01
CA GLN A 304 -10.27 0.38 7.81
C GLN A 304 -10.29 1.12 9.16
N ILE A 305 -11.20 0.75 10.06
CA ILE A 305 -11.26 1.30 11.43
C ILE A 305 -9.96 0.99 12.19
N GLN A 306 -9.46 -0.26 12.10
CA GLN A 306 -8.20 -0.65 12.75
C GLN A 306 -7.01 0.13 12.18
N ALA A 307 -6.96 0.35 10.88
CA ALA A 307 -5.91 1.13 10.24
C ALA A 307 -5.90 2.58 10.76
N GLY A 308 -7.05 3.24 10.78
CA GLY A 308 -7.19 4.59 11.34
C GLY A 308 -6.87 4.67 12.83
N LEU A 309 -7.33 3.68 13.61
CA LEU A 309 -7.03 3.58 15.04
C LEU A 309 -5.53 3.46 15.30
N THR A 310 -4.86 2.58 14.55
CA THR A 310 -3.40 2.38 14.66
C THR A 310 -2.65 3.65 14.29
N ALA A 311 -3.01 4.29 13.19
CA ALA A 311 -2.37 5.51 12.71
C ALA A 311 -2.56 6.70 13.66
N ASN A 312 -3.64 6.75 14.43
CA ASN A 312 -3.84 7.78 15.47
C ASN A 312 -3.53 7.26 16.89
N PHE A 313 -2.53 6.38 17.01
CA PHE A 313 -1.98 5.93 18.31
C PHE A 313 -3.04 5.30 19.24
N GLY A 314 -3.95 4.53 18.67
CA GLY A 314 -5.00 3.82 19.40
C GLY A 314 -6.21 4.66 19.79
N GLN A 315 -6.45 5.79 19.15
CA GLN A 315 -7.55 6.71 19.48
C GLN A 315 -8.34 7.14 18.24
N LEU A 316 -9.67 7.04 18.30
CA LEU A 316 -10.60 7.59 17.32
C LEU A 316 -11.85 8.14 18.02
N ASN A 317 -12.52 9.13 17.44
CA ASN A 317 -13.83 9.62 17.91
C ASN A 317 -14.84 8.47 18.00
N LEU A 318 -14.81 7.55 17.04
CA LEU A 318 -15.68 6.37 16.98
C LEU A 318 -15.58 5.49 18.24
N MET A 319 -14.40 5.40 18.87
CA MET A 319 -14.19 4.62 20.09
C MET A 319 -14.89 5.22 21.33
N ASN A 320 -15.33 6.48 21.25
CA ASN A 320 -16.08 7.15 22.31
C ASN A 320 -17.60 6.95 22.19
N MET A 321 -18.07 6.24 21.15
CA MET A 321 -19.47 5.87 21.02
C MET A 321 -19.88 4.90 22.14
N LYS A 322 -21.00 5.16 22.81
CA LYS A 322 -21.44 4.37 23.98
C LYS A 322 -22.23 3.12 23.62
N HIS A 323 -22.79 3.09 22.44
CA HIS A 323 -23.59 1.98 21.96
C HIS A 323 -23.02 1.43 20.66
N LEU A 324 -22.82 0.14 20.59
CA LEU A 324 -22.38 -0.60 19.42
C LEU A 324 -23.45 -1.59 19.02
N GLY A 325 -23.73 -1.69 17.73
CA GLY A 325 -24.58 -2.72 17.14
C GLY A 325 -23.89 -3.35 15.94
N LEU A 326 -24.36 -4.52 15.55
CA LEU A 326 -24.00 -5.21 14.33
C LEU A 326 -25.23 -5.31 13.45
N SER A 327 -25.07 -5.12 12.15
CA SER A 327 -26.12 -5.29 11.17
C SER A 327 -25.70 -6.31 10.11
N ARG A 328 -26.70 -7.00 9.55
CA ARG A 328 -26.53 -7.86 8.41
C ARG A 328 -26.63 -7.03 7.15
N THR A 329 -25.57 -7.00 6.37
CA THR A 329 -25.43 -6.08 5.24
C THR A 329 -25.70 -6.73 3.87
N GLU A 330 -25.94 -8.03 3.78
CA GLU A 330 -26.21 -8.72 2.52
C GLU A 330 -27.36 -8.07 1.71
N ALA A 331 -27.22 -8.04 0.39
CA ALA A 331 -28.27 -7.63 -0.54
C ALA A 331 -29.30 -8.76 -0.74
N SER A 332 -30.45 -8.46 -1.39
CA SER A 332 -31.45 -9.47 -1.67
C SER A 332 -30.99 -10.56 -2.64
N ASN A 333 -30.08 -10.22 -3.55
CA ASN A 333 -29.58 -11.13 -4.61
C ASN A 333 -28.12 -11.56 -4.41
N SER A 334 -27.48 -11.25 -3.27
CA SER A 334 -26.07 -11.55 -3.04
C SER A 334 -25.73 -11.52 -1.55
N ASP A 335 -24.82 -12.40 -1.12
CA ASP A 335 -24.24 -12.38 0.23
C ASP A 335 -23.39 -11.12 0.51
N PHE A 336 -23.03 -10.40 -0.53
CA PHE A 336 -22.29 -9.13 -0.46
C PHE A 336 -23.17 -7.99 -0.96
N THR A 337 -23.29 -6.93 -0.15
CA THR A 337 -23.94 -5.70 -0.62
C THR A 337 -22.97 -4.83 -1.40
N ASP A 338 -23.50 -4.06 -2.38
CA ASP A 338 -22.85 -2.84 -2.83
C ASP A 338 -23.44 -1.63 -2.07
N SER A 339 -22.88 -0.43 -2.30
CA SER A 339 -23.36 0.81 -1.65
C SER A 339 -24.82 1.11 -2.01
N ALA A 340 -25.30 0.73 -3.20
CA ALA A 340 -26.67 0.98 -3.64
C ALA A 340 -27.69 0.21 -2.81
N ALA A 341 -27.56 -1.12 -2.71
CA ALA A 341 -28.47 -1.95 -1.92
C ALA A 341 -28.33 -1.66 -0.43
N GLY A 342 -27.10 -1.46 0.07
CA GLY A 342 -26.84 -1.13 1.47
C GLY A 342 -27.47 0.21 1.88
N ALA A 343 -27.28 1.26 1.09
CA ALA A 343 -27.87 2.58 1.36
C ALA A 343 -29.39 2.57 1.18
N THR A 344 -29.93 1.84 0.19
CA THR A 344 -31.39 1.68 0.04
C THR A 344 -31.99 1.04 1.29
N ALA A 345 -31.36 -0.01 1.82
CA ALA A 345 -31.84 -0.62 3.06
C ALA A 345 -31.80 0.34 4.26
N MET A 346 -30.76 1.18 4.36
CA MET A 346 -30.70 2.23 5.40
C MET A 346 -31.73 3.33 5.20
N ALA A 347 -31.99 3.72 3.94
CA ALA A 347 -32.90 4.82 3.62
C ALA A 347 -34.39 4.42 3.70
N THR A 348 -34.73 3.15 3.49
CA THR A 348 -36.13 2.71 3.34
C THR A 348 -36.55 1.64 4.36
N GLY A 349 -35.58 0.94 4.96
CA GLY A 349 -35.83 -0.22 5.83
C GLY A 349 -36.05 -1.53 5.07
N GLU A 350 -35.92 -1.55 3.75
CA GLU A 350 -36.12 -2.72 2.89
C GLU A 350 -34.86 -3.08 2.12
N LYS A 351 -34.55 -4.38 2.05
CA LYS A 351 -33.43 -4.91 1.24
C LYS A 351 -33.83 -4.95 -0.23
N THR A 352 -32.85 -4.66 -1.07
CA THR A 352 -33.01 -4.70 -2.52
C THR A 352 -31.83 -5.40 -3.20
N ASN A 353 -31.84 -5.47 -4.53
CA ASN A 353 -30.76 -6.04 -5.31
C ASN A 353 -29.56 -5.09 -5.37
N ASN A 354 -28.36 -5.64 -5.50
CA ASN A 354 -27.18 -4.83 -5.79
C ASN A 354 -27.43 -3.95 -7.02
N ARG A 355 -26.87 -2.74 -7.02
CA ARG A 355 -27.02 -1.66 -8.00
C ARG A 355 -28.35 -0.90 -7.96
N TYR A 356 -29.36 -1.38 -7.25
CA TYR A 356 -30.68 -0.74 -7.15
C TYR A 356 -30.68 0.42 -6.15
N ILE A 357 -31.26 1.54 -6.54
CA ILE A 357 -31.34 2.81 -5.78
C ILE A 357 -32.79 3.09 -5.40
N GLY A 358 -33.15 3.07 -4.12
CA GLY A 358 -34.46 3.46 -3.64
C GLY A 358 -35.66 2.68 -4.23
N VAL A 359 -35.42 1.50 -4.79
CA VAL A 359 -36.45 0.62 -5.36
C VAL A 359 -36.38 -0.77 -4.73
N ASP A 360 -37.50 -1.50 -4.73
CA ASP A 360 -37.58 -2.90 -4.29
C ASP A 360 -36.94 -3.87 -5.31
N VAL A 361 -37.00 -5.17 -5.02
CA VAL A 361 -36.45 -6.21 -5.90
C VAL A 361 -37.12 -6.31 -7.26
N ASP A 362 -38.33 -5.79 -7.40
CA ASP A 362 -39.10 -5.71 -8.65
C ASP A 362 -38.89 -4.37 -9.38
N GLY A 363 -38.05 -3.47 -8.87
CA GLY A 363 -37.79 -2.13 -9.41
C GLY A 363 -38.87 -1.08 -9.10
N LYS A 364 -39.76 -1.32 -8.13
CA LYS A 364 -40.79 -0.37 -7.72
C LYS A 364 -40.22 0.61 -6.68
N PRO A 365 -40.54 1.92 -6.78
CA PRO A 365 -40.08 2.93 -5.83
C PRO A 365 -40.45 2.61 -4.38
N LEU A 366 -39.48 2.71 -3.49
CA LEU A 366 -39.68 2.62 -2.03
C LEU A 366 -39.75 4.00 -1.42
N THR A 367 -40.47 4.14 -0.30
CA THR A 367 -40.54 5.42 0.39
C THR A 367 -39.33 5.63 1.28
N SER A 368 -38.57 6.68 1.03
CA SER A 368 -37.34 6.99 1.79
C SER A 368 -37.65 7.62 3.17
N ILE A 369 -36.63 7.66 4.05
CA ILE A 369 -36.73 8.42 5.34
C ILE A 369 -37.06 9.90 5.08
N PRO A 370 -36.39 10.66 4.19
CA PRO A 370 -36.76 12.03 3.88
C PRO A 370 -38.22 12.20 3.46
N ASP A 371 -38.72 11.33 2.59
CA ASP A 371 -40.13 11.40 2.13
C ASP A 371 -41.13 11.09 3.25
N THR A 372 -40.81 10.14 4.11
CA THR A 372 -41.61 9.80 5.28
C THR A 372 -41.65 10.97 6.26
N LEU A 373 -40.49 11.57 6.55
CA LEU A 373 -40.37 12.64 7.53
C LEU A 373 -41.00 13.96 7.06
N ALA A 374 -41.02 14.25 5.78
CA ALA A 374 -41.65 15.43 5.19
C ALA A 374 -43.14 15.50 5.50
N ARG A 375 -43.83 14.34 5.57
CA ARG A 375 -45.25 14.25 5.94
C ARG A 375 -45.53 14.77 7.35
N TYR A 376 -44.53 14.81 8.23
CA TYR A 376 -44.60 15.32 9.59
C TYR A 376 -43.98 16.72 9.73
N GLY A 377 -43.56 17.34 8.63
CA GLY A 377 -42.91 18.64 8.60
C GLY A 377 -41.49 18.64 9.17
N ILE A 378 -40.86 17.49 9.25
CA ILE A 378 -39.46 17.34 9.64
C ILE A 378 -38.60 17.57 8.40
N LYS A 379 -37.57 18.40 8.53
CA LYS A 379 -36.66 18.77 7.44
C LYS A 379 -35.53 17.74 7.26
N SER A 380 -34.99 17.62 6.03
CA SER A 380 -33.91 16.67 5.76
C SER A 380 -32.76 17.26 4.96
N GLY A 381 -31.56 16.76 5.26
CA GLY A 381 -30.33 17.06 4.52
C GLY A 381 -29.62 15.77 4.08
N VAL A 382 -29.01 15.79 2.90
CA VAL A 382 -28.17 14.72 2.35
C VAL A 382 -26.86 15.34 1.89
N ILE A 383 -25.75 14.86 2.44
CA ILE A 383 -24.42 15.41 2.21
C ILE A 383 -23.48 14.27 1.86
N SER A 384 -22.67 14.43 0.82
CA SER A 384 -21.59 13.48 0.49
C SER A 384 -20.26 14.20 0.30
N SER A 385 -19.19 13.61 0.78
CA SER A 385 -17.81 14.04 0.44
C SER A 385 -17.37 13.59 -0.96
N GLY A 386 -18.30 13.09 -1.77
CA GLY A 386 -18.13 12.63 -3.14
C GLY A 386 -19.21 13.16 -4.09
N ASP A 387 -19.47 12.36 -5.13
CA ASP A 387 -20.54 12.58 -6.11
C ASP A 387 -21.91 12.46 -5.45
N ILE A 388 -22.75 13.48 -5.59
CA ILE A 388 -24.08 13.49 -4.96
C ILE A 388 -25.09 12.59 -5.70
N THR A 389 -24.76 12.15 -6.92
CA THR A 389 -25.55 11.18 -7.67
C THR A 389 -25.05 9.75 -7.50
N ASP A 390 -23.97 9.53 -6.71
CA ASP A 390 -23.54 8.18 -6.40
C ASP A 390 -24.53 7.47 -5.46
N ALA A 391 -24.34 6.18 -5.32
CA ALA A 391 -25.29 5.24 -4.76
C ALA A 391 -25.78 5.60 -3.35
N THR A 392 -24.87 5.93 -2.43
CA THR A 392 -25.24 6.17 -1.03
C THR A 392 -26.11 7.40 -0.86
N PRO A 393 -25.74 8.60 -1.34
CA PRO A 393 -26.63 9.76 -1.22
C PRO A 393 -27.89 9.61 -2.06
N ALA A 394 -27.79 9.02 -3.27
CA ALA A 394 -28.93 8.83 -4.18
C ALA A 394 -30.06 8.01 -3.56
N ALA A 395 -29.74 6.98 -2.77
CA ALA A 395 -30.75 6.13 -2.12
C ALA A 395 -31.71 6.89 -1.18
N PHE A 396 -31.32 8.09 -0.73
CA PHE A 396 -32.18 8.93 0.13
C PHE A 396 -33.12 9.87 -0.63
N TYR A 397 -32.99 9.93 -2.00
CA TYR A 397 -33.83 10.86 -2.77
C TYR A 397 -34.23 10.38 -4.16
N ALA A 398 -33.65 9.29 -4.68
CA ALA A 398 -33.84 8.82 -6.05
C ALA A 398 -34.34 7.36 -6.10
N HIS A 399 -34.86 6.95 -7.29
CA HIS A 399 -35.49 5.66 -7.52
C HIS A 399 -35.06 5.10 -8.89
N GLN A 400 -33.92 4.42 -8.96
CA GLN A 400 -33.37 3.90 -10.20
C GLN A 400 -32.95 2.44 -10.06
N ILE A 401 -33.09 1.65 -11.14
CA ILE A 401 -32.71 0.23 -11.15
C ILE A 401 -31.20 0.02 -11.35
N ASP A 402 -30.44 1.08 -11.56
CA ASP A 402 -28.99 1.00 -11.71
C ASP A 402 -28.31 2.28 -11.22
N ARG A 403 -27.30 2.14 -10.35
CA ARG A 403 -26.52 3.24 -9.77
C ARG A 403 -25.73 4.06 -10.79
N SER A 404 -25.49 3.54 -12.00
CA SER A 404 -24.80 4.27 -13.07
C SER A 404 -25.69 5.29 -13.80
N MET A 405 -26.99 5.35 -13.48
CA MET A 405 -27.96 6.25 -14.11
C MET A 405 -27.91 7.66 -13.51
N SER A 406 -26.72 8.27 -13.43
CA SER A 406 -26.50 9.55 -12.74
C SER A 406 -27.39 10.69 -13.24
N ASN A 407 -27.72 10.71 -14.54
CA ASN A 407 -28.61 11.74 -15.10
C ASN A 407 -30.06 11.57 -14.64
N GLU A 408 -30.56 10.36 -14.60
CA GLU A 408 -31.89 10.00 -14.14
C GLU A 408 -31.99 10.21 -12.61
N ILE A 409 -30.97 9.84 -11.85
CA ILE A 409 -30.83 10.12 -10.41
C ILE A 409 -30.94 11.63 -10.15
N ALA A 410 -30.24 12.47 -10.93
CA ALA A 410 -30.34 13.92 -10.79
C ALA A 410 -31.79 14.44 -11.05
N VAL A 411 -32.51 13.85 -12.00
CA VAL A 411 -33.91 14.21 -12.32
C VAL A 411 -34.83 13.85 -11.16
N ASP A 412 -34.61 12.74 -10.47
CA ASP A 412 -35.46 12.28 -9.35
C ASP A 412 -35.52 13.28 -8.19
N LEU A 413 -34.53 14.17 -8.06
CA LEU A 413 -34.55 15.24 -7.07
C LEU A 413 -35.79 16.15 -7.19
N GLN A 414 -36.39 16.24 -8.37
CA GLN A 414 -37.62 17.02 -8.59
C GLN A 414 -38.82 16.49 -7.78
N SER A 415 -38.88 15.19 -7.55
CA SER A 415 -39.94 14.54 -6.77
C SER A 415 -39.57 14.36 -5.30
N SER A 416 -38.31 14.56 -4.94
CA SER A 416 -37.79 14.38 -3.59
C SER A 416 -38.22 15.47 -2.62
N HIS A 417 -38.27 15.08 -1.35
CA HIS A 417 -38.58 15.99 -0.22
C HIS A 417 -37.32 16.43 0.54
N VAL A 418 -36.12 16.16 0.04
CA VAL A 418 -34.88 16.64 0.65
C VAL A 418 -34.82 18.17 0.60
N ASP A 419 -34.41 18.79 1.71
CA ASP A 419 -34.31 20.25 1.84
C ASP A 419 -32.91 20.76 1.53
N VAL A 420 -31.86 19.99 1.88
CA VAL A 420 -30.46 20.37 1.63
C VAL A 420 -29.75 19.19 0.96
N LEU A 421 -29.17 19.41 -0.22
CA LEU A 421 -28.40 18.41 -0.96
C LEU A 421 -27.04 19.01 -1.27
N ILE A 422 -25.96 18.33 -0.86
CA ILE A 422 -24.57 18.81 -1.01
C ILE A 422 -23.63 17.72 -1.51
N GLY A 423 -22.89 17.97 -2.58
CA GLY A 423 -21.85 17.12 -3.14
C GLY A 423 -21.35 17.61 -4.48
N SER A 424 -20.55 16.81 -5.18
CA SER A 424 -20.05 17.13 -6.53
C SER A 424 -20.93 16.55 -7.65
N ASN A 425 -20.41 16.46 -8.86
CA ASN A 425 -21.08 16.01 -10.08
C ASN A 425 -22.19 16.98 -10.59
N ARG A 426 -21.88 18.27 -10.64
CA ARG A 426 -22.76 19.27 -11.27
C ARG A 426 -23.12 18.90 -12.72
N LYS A 427 -22.24 18.17 -13.39
CA LYS A 427 -22.39 17.74 -14.78
C LYS A 427 -23.72 16.99 -15.02
N SER A 428 -24.08 16.05 -14.18
CA SER A 428 -25.33 15.28 -14.27
C SER A 428 -26.59 16.13 -14.16
N PHE A 429 -26.52 17.34 -13.59
CA PHE A 429 -27.64 18.26 -13.44
C PHE A 429 -27.80 19.26 -14.61
N VAL A 430 -26.74 19.49 -15.40
CA VAL A 430 -26.74 20.58 -16.41
C VAL A 430 -26.53 20.12 -17.85
N GLU A 431 -25.99 18.91 -18.08
CA GLU A 431 -25.63 18.44 -19.41
C GLU A 431 -26.68 17.54 -20.05
N ASN A 432 -26.57 17.38 -21.38
CA ASN A 432 -27.33 16.42 -22.18
C ASN A 432 -28.85 16.48 -21.97
N LYS A 433 -29.43 15.37 -21.49
CA LYS A 433 -30.87 15.20 -21.26
C LYS A 433 -31.41 16.15 -20.18
N ASN A 434 -30.55 16.69 -19.33
CA ASN A 434 -30.94 17.51 -18.16
C ASN A 434 -30.83 19.01 -18.41
N LYS A 435 -30.79 19.45 -19.67
CA LYS A 435 -30.91 20.87 -20.00
C LYS A 435 -32.23 21.42 -19.45
N GLY A 436 -32.13 22.42 -18.56
CA GLY A 436 -33.28 23.03 -17.91
C GLY A 436 -33.68 22.40 -16.57
N LEU A 437 -33.04 21.33 -16.11
CA LEU A 437 -33.29 20.73 -14.80
C LEU A 437 -33.08 21.74 -13.66
N MET A 438 -31.99 22.51 -13.74
CA MET A 438 -31.69 23.55 -12.72
C MET A 438 -32.84 24.55 -12.56
N GLN A 439 -33.40 25.09 -13.66
CA GLN A 439 -34.56 26.00 -13.61
C GLN A 439 -35.83 25.33 -13.02
N GLN A 440 -35.98 24.02 -13.26
CA GLN A 440 -37.10 23.28 -12.67
C GLN A 440 -36.92 23.10 -11.17
N LEU A 441 -35.71 22.85 -10.68
CA LEU A 441 -35.39 22.76 -9.27
C LEU A 441 -35.53 24.12 -8.55
N GLU A 442 -35.14 25.22 -9.20
CA GLU A 442 -35.42 26.58 -8.69
C GLU A 442 -36.91 26.83 -8.50
N LYS A 443 -37.74 26.44 -9.48
CA LYS A 443 -39.20 26.51 -9.36
C LYS A 443 -39.77 25.64 -8.23
N LYS A 444 -39.04 24.58 -7.83
CA LYS A 444 -39.35 23.75 -6.65
C LYS A 444 -38.82 24.34 -5.33
N GLY A 445 -38.22 25.53 -5.38
CA GLY A 445 -37.76 26.29 -4.23
C GLY A 445 -36.29 26.04 -3.83
N TYR A 446 -35.53 25.33 -4.65
CA TYR A 446 -34.09 25.18 -4.39
C TYR A 446 -33.33 26.45 -4.73
N GLN A 447 -32.48 26.89 -3.81
CA GLN A 447 -31.44 27.89 -4.05
C GLN A 447 -30.20 27.17 -4.50
N LEU A 448 -29.71 27.50 -5.70
CA LEU A 448 -28.60 26.82 -6.34
C LEU A 448 -27.28 27.46 -5.90
N GLN A 449 -26.41 26.66 -5.32
CA GLN A 449 -25.07 27.06 -4.89
C GLN A 449 -24.02 26.27 -5.64
N THR A 450 -22.91 26.92 -6.03
CA THR A 450 -21.80 26.27 -6.73
C THR A 450 -20.54 26.18 -5.87
N SER A 451 -20.60 26.65 -4.63
CA SER A 451 -19.47 26.60 -3.71
C SER A 451 -19.92 26.53 -2.25
N LEU A 452 -19.06 26.03 -1.37
CA LEU A 452 -19.29 26.06 0.08
C LEU A 452 -19.31 27.50 0.61
N ALA A 453 -18.57 28.41 -0.01
CA ALA A 453 -18.54 29.82 0.37
C ALA A 453 -19.92 30.47 0.16
N SER A 454 -20.56 30.25 -0.99
CA SER A 454 -21.92 30.75 -1.24
C SER A 454 -22.95 30.08 -0.31
N PHE A 455 -22.82 28.77 -0.08
CA PHE A 455 -23.69 28.05 0.87
C PHE A 455 -23.55 28.58 2.31
N SER A 456 -22.34 28.98 2.72
CA SER A 456 -22.12 29.54 4.07
C SER A 456 -22.99 30.75 4.38
N SER A 457 -23.40 31.51 3.36
CA SER A 457 -24.22 32.70 3.45
C SER A 457 -25.73 32.41 3.42
N ALA A 458 -26.15 31.16 3.14
CA ALA A 458 -27.58 30.80 3.10
C ALA A 458 -28.21 30.89 4.51
N THR A 459 -29.40 31.47 4.60
CA THR A 459 -30.11 31.66 5.87
C THR A 459 -31.42 30.89 5.97
N ALA A 460 -32.00 30.49 4.84
CA ALA A 460 -33.29 29.77 4.78
C ALA A 460 -33.49 29.10 3.42
N GLY A 461 -34.56 28.33 3.27
CA GLY A 461 -34.98 27.71 2.01
C GLY A 461 -34.29 26.36 1.74
N LYS A 462 -34.75 25.72 0.64
CA LYS A 462 -34.11 24.52 0.15
C LYS A 462 -32.76 24.86 -0.51
N GLN A 463 -31.74 24.05 -0.33
CA GLN A 463 -30.42 24.30 -0.87
C GLN A 463 -29.98 23.12 -1.75
N LEU A 464 -29.52 23.41 -2.96
CA LEU A 464 -28.79 22.47 -3.82
C LEU A 464 -27.38 23.02 -4.02
N VAL A 465 -26.41 22.37 -3.40
CA VAL A 465 -25.00 22.79 -3.39
C VAL A 465 -24.19 21.82 -4.22
N LEU A 466 -23.94 22.17 -5.48
CA LEU A 466 -23.17 21.37 -6.42
C LEU A 466 -21.75 21.95 -6.54
N VAL A 467 -20.86 21.45 -5.69
CA VAL A 467 -19.47 21.91 -5.66
C VAL A 467 -18.68 21.38 -6.86
N ASP A 468 -17.56 22.03 -7.15
CA ASP A 468 -16.59 21.52 -8.11
C ASP A 468 -15.98 20.19 -7.63
N ASP A 469 -15.68 19.26 -8.55
CA ASP A 469 -15.13 17.94 -8.23
C ASP A 469 -13.81 18.02 -7.47
N SER A 470 -13.05 19.11 -7.62
CA SER A 470 -11.83 19.35 -6.85
C SER A 470 -12.09 19.56 -5.35
N VAL A 471 -13.31 19.90 -4.95
CA VAL A 471 -13.73 20.10 -3.54
C VAL A 471 -14.03 18.77 -2.85
N THR A 472 -14.33 17.73 -3.61
CA THR A 472 -14.59 16.35 -3.12
C THR A 472 -13.43 15.39 -3.38
N ARG A 473 -12.26 15.90 -3.79
CA ARG A 473 -11.02 15.10 -3.95
C ARG A 473 -10.56 14.48 -2.63
N ARG A 474 -9.55 13.62 -2.68
CA ARG A 474 -8.97 13.01 -1.49
C ARG A 474 -8.45 14.06 -0.50
N VAL A 475 -8.49 13.74 0.80
CA VAL A 475 -7.86 14.58 1.85
C VAL A 475 -6.38 14.81 1.55
N LEU A 476 -5.69 13.76 1.09
CA LEU A 476 -4.28 13.84 0.67
C LEU A 476 -4.03 14.87 -0.44
N ASP A 477 -5.01 15.12 -1.29
CA ASP A 477 -4.94 16.10 -2.37
C ASP A 477 -5.43 17.50 -1.93
N GLY A 478 -5.74 17.68 -0.65
CA GLY A 478 -6.09 18.97 -0.05
C GLY A 478 -7.57 19.32 -0.10
N ARG A 479 -8.51 18.35 0.07
CA ARG A 479 -9.95 18.62 0.20
C ARG A 479 -10.29 19.60 1.34
N GLY A 480 -9.52 19.62 2.41
CA GLY A 480 -9.85 20.40 3.61
C GLY A 480 -11.06 19.83 4.36
N GLU A 481 -11.70 20.67 5.17
CA GLU A 481 -12.83 20.28 6.05
C GLU A 481 -14.21 20.37 5.35
N MET A 482 -14.32 19.89 4.10
CA MET A 482 -15.55 20.01 3.31
C MET A 482 -16.75 19.37 4.00
N LEU A 483 -16.63 18.12 4.44
CA LEU A 483 -17.71 17.35 5.05
C LEU A 483 -18.17 18.00 6.37
N LYS A 484 -17.24 18.31 7.25
CA LYS A 484 -17.49 18.98 8.53
C LYS A 484 -18.15 20.34 8.34
N SER A 485 -17.63 21.18 7.46
CA SER A 485 -18.20 22.52 7.20
C SER A 485 -19.62 22.44 6.64
N SER A 486 -19.87 21.51 5.71
CA SER A 486 -21.18 21.26 5.13
C SER A 486 -22.18 20.78 6.17
N LEU A 487 -21.79 19.82 7.02
CA LEU A 487 -22.63 19.28 8.08
C LEU A 487 -23.00 20.36 9.12
N LEU A 488 -22.01 21.09 9.64
CA LEU A 488 -22.26 22.16 10.63
C LEU A 488 -23.21 23.25 10.09
N LYS A 489 -22.99 23.65 8.83
CA LYS A 489 -23.87 24.64 8.19
C LYS A 489 -25.30 24.10 7.98
N THR A 490 -25.43 22.85 7.57
CA THR A 490 -26.73 22.20 7.39
C THR A 490 -27.47 22.07 8.72
N ILE A 491 -26.78 21.70 9.79
CA ILE A 491 -27.36 21.69 11.16
C ILE A 491 -27.88 23.08 11.51
N ALA A 492 -27.05 24.13 11.37
CA ALA A 492 -27.47 25.51 11.71
C ALA A 492 -28.68 25.97 10.89
N LEU A 493 -28.78 25.57 9.61
CA LEU A 493 -29.89 25.91 8.73
C LEU A 493 -31.18 25.17 9.12
N LEU A 494 -31.09 23.88 9.45
CA LEU A 494 -32.28 23.04 9.73
C LEU A 494 -32.75 23.10 11.19
N ASP A 495 -31.91 23.52 12.13
CA ASP A 495 -32.27 23.62 13.57
C ASP A 495 -33.36 24.66 13.85
N ALA A 496 -33.53 25.61 12.95
CA ALA A 496 -34.67 26.56 13.01
C ALA A 496 -36.03 25.85 12.91
N ASN A 497 -36.09 24.61 12.40
CA ASN A 497 -37.34 23.86 12.29
C ASN A 497 -37.78 23.27 13.65
N LYS A 498 -38.86 23.78 14.17
CA LYS A 498 -39.40 23.32 15.47
C LYS A 498 -39.82 21.84 15.49
N LYS A 499 -40.05 21.21 14.34
CA LYS A 499 -40.39 19.78 14.23
C LYS A 499 -39.17 18.89 14.27
N GLY A 500 -37.97 19.46 14.06
CA GLY A 500 -36.70 18.74 14.02
C GLY A 500 -36.20 18.49 12.61
N PHE A 501 -35.09 17.77 12.52
CA PHE A 501 -34.44 17.42 11.24
C PHE A 501 -33.83 16.02 11.25
N PHE A 502 -33.63 15.51 10.04
CA PHE A 502 -32.81 14.36 9.73
C PHE A 502 -31.67 14.78 8.78
N ILE A 503 -30.46 14.39 9.04
CA ILE A 503 -29.33 14.61 8.13
C ILE A 503 -28.62 13.27 7.93
N MET A 504 -28.39 12.91 6.67
CA MET A 504 -27.41 11.90 6.29
C MET A 504 -26.14 12.61 5.79
N ALA A 505 -24.99 12.20 6.31
CA ALA A 505 -23.70 12.70 5.85
C ALA A 505 -22.74 11.53 5.62
N GLU A 506 -22.14 11.51 4.43
CA GLU A 506 -21.33 10.41 3.94
C GLU A 506 -19.86 10.79 3.80
N GLY A 507 -18.98 9.93 4.36
CA GLY A 507 -17.57 9.86 4.03
C GLY A 507 -17.34 8.89 2.87
N ALA A 508 -17.59 9.33 1.63
CA ALA A 508 -17.57 8.49 0.43
C ALA A 508 -16.18 7.97 0.07
N GLN A 509 -15.15 8.71 0.44
CA GLN A 509 -13.80 8.47 -0.06
C GLN A 509 -13.05 7.35 0.68
N VAL A 510 -13.55 6.86 1.83
CA VAL A 510 -12.96 5.70 2.54
C VAL A 510 -13.04 4.45 1.67
N ASP A 511 -14.18 4.24 0.99
CA ASP A 511 -14.38 3.15 0.04
C ASP A 511 -13.43 3.24 -1.16
N HIS A 512 -13.28 4.42 -1.72
CA HIS A 512 -12.36 4.65 -2.84
C HIS A 512 -10.91 4.34 -2.45
N GLY A 513 -10.48 4.65 -1.23
CA GLY A 513 -9.19 4.26 -0.69
C GLY A 513 -9.05 2.74 -0.58
N GLY A 514 -10.10 2.05 -0.13
CA GLY A 514 -10.20 0.60 -0.07
C GLY A 514 -10.07 -0.06 -1.44
N HIS A 515 -10.83 0.42 -2.43
CA HIS A 515 -10.74 -0.05 -3.83
C HIS A 515 -9.37 0.18 -4.47
N ALA A 516 -8.70 1.27 -4.12
CA ALA A 516 -7.35 1.57 -4.61
C ALA A 516 -6.26 0.75 -3.91
N ASN A 517 -6.60 -0.03 -2.86
CA ASN A 517 -5.64 -0.66 -1.95
C ASN A 517 -4.55 0.34 -1.47
N ASP A 518 -4.98 1.54 -1.09
CA ASP A 518 -4.13 2.66 -0.73
C ASP A 518 -4.34 3.00 0.75
N LEU A 519 -3.44 2.51 1.62
CA LEU A 519 -3.54 2.69 3.06
C LEU A 519 -3.49 4.17 3.50
N PRO A 520 -2.58 5.01 2.99
CA PRO A 520 -2.60 6.45 3.26
C PRO A 520 -3.94 7.09 2.93
N PHE A 521 -4.54 6.73 1.80
CA PHE A 521 -5.85 7.23 1.38
C PHE A 521 -6.95 6.81 2.37
N VAL A 522 -7.06 5.51 2.68
CA VAL A 522 -8.03 4.99 3.66
C VAL A 522 -7.92 5.70 5.01
N VAL A 523 -6.70 5.80 5.55
CA VAL A 523 -6.46 6.36 6.88
C VAL A 523 -6.81 7.84 6.95
N THR A 524 -6.40 8.62 5.96
CA THR A 524 -6.67 10.07 5.97
C THR A 524 -8.15 10.38 5.80
N GLU A 525 -8.87 9.62 4.96
CA GLU A 525 -10.32 9.74 4.80
C GLU A 525 -11.07 9.35 6.07
N GLN A 526 -10.64 8.27 6.71
CA GLN A 526 -11.26 7.80 7.94
C GLN A 526 -11.00 8.75 9.13
N HIS A 527 -9.87 9.46 9.14
CA HIS A 527 -9.59 10.50 10.14
C HIS A 527 -10.38 11.80 9.90
N ASP A 528 -10.68 12.12 8.64
CA ASP A 528 -11.51 13.30 8.28
C ASP A 528 -13.00 13.07 8.61
N PHE A 529 -13.46 11.83 8.39
CA PHE A 529 -14.83 11.39 8.70
C PHE A 529 -15.05 11.24 10.22
#